data_81aa2ef2d8a78c11d78873b1c20ac3c1
#
_entry.id   81aa2ef2d8a78c11d78873b1c20ac3c1
#
_cell.length_a   1.000
_cell.length_b   1.000
_cell.length_c   1.000
_cell.angle_alpha   90.00
_cell.angle_beta   90.00
_cell.angle_gamma   90.00
#
_symmetry.space_group_name_H-M   'P 1'
#
loop_
_entity.id
_entity.type
_entity.pdbx_description
1 polymer ?
#
loop_
_entity_poly.entity_id
_entity_poly.type
_entity_poly.pdbx_seq_one_letter_code
_entity_poly.pdbx_strand_id
1 'polypeptide(L)'
;ELKVGALVAVNALGDIYDHHSGRIVAGMLNEERSAFADTAKLLYSSYEVHDNKFVGNTTIGAIITNARFDKSQLSKIAGMAHNGYARSIRPVHTSADGDSIYALSVGNIAADCDMVGTLAADVMSEAILSAVKNAESAYGYPVCKDLTFI
;
A
#
# COMPACT_ATOMS: atom_id res chain seq x y z
N GLU A 1 17.13 20.98 -5.43
CA GLU A 1 17.09 19.66 -4.80
C GLU A 1 15.90 18.89 -5.33
N LEU A 2 16.10 17.62 -5.77
CA LEU A 2 15.04 16.73 -6.17
C LEU A 2 14.22 16.30 -4.96
N LYS A 3 12.89 16.27 -5.11
CA LYS A 3 11.93 15.80 -4.10
C LYS A 3 10.93 14.84 -4.72
N VAL A 4 10.69 13.75 -4.01
CA VAL A 4 9.65 12.77 -4.33
C VAL A 4 8.88 12.47 -3.05
N GLY A 5 7.56 12.54 -3.11
CA GLY A 5 6.69 12.28 -1.98
C GLY A 5 5.51 11.42 -2.39
N ALA A 6 4.89 10.75 -1.41
CA ALA A 6 3.69 9.96 -1.59
C ALA A 6 2.59 10.38 -0.61
N LEU A 7 1.35 10.28 -1.06
CA LEU A 7 0.14 10.35 -0.25
C LEU A 7 -0.69 9.11 -0.55
N VAL A 8 -1.25 8.45 0.47
CA VAL A 8 -2.03 7.23 0.27
C VAL A 8 -3.25 7.18 1.19
N ALA A 9 -4.37 6.70 0.65
CA ALA A 9 -5.54 6.28 1.42
C ALA A 9 -5.62 4.75 1.32
N VAL A 10 -5.43 4.07 2.47
CA VAL A 10 -5.34 2.60 2.54
C VAL A 10 -6.67 2.01 2.94
N ASN A 11 -7.27 1.20 2.06
CA ASN A 11 -8.39 0.30 2.35
C ASN A 11 -8.10 -1.05 1.67
N ALA A 12 -7.06 -1.72 2.14
CA ALA A 12 -6.53 -2.94 1.54
C ALA A 12 -7.31 -4.18 1.97
N LEU A 13 -7.49 -5.14 1.07
CA LEU A 13 -7.91 -6.50 1.39
C LEU A 13 -6.81 -7.25 2.13
N GLY A 14 -5.58 -7.14 1.66
CA GLY A 14 -4.41 -7.82 2.22
C GLY A 14 -3.89 -7.20 3.50
N ASP A 15 -3.12 -7.99 4.24
CA ASP A 15 -2.43 -7.53 5.43
C ASP A 15 -1.32 -6.53 5.09
N ILE A 16 -1.10 -5.56 5.97
CA ILE A 16 -0.03 -4.58 5.83
C ILE A 16 1.23 -5.07 6.53
N TYR A 17 2.31 -5.08 5.78
CA TYR A 17 3.64 -5.48 6.24
C TYR A 17 4.53 -4.26 6.41
N ASP A 18 5.27 -4.24 7.49
CA ASP A 18 6.44 -3.37 7.62
C ASP A 18 7.53 -3.93 6.68
N HIS A 19 7.81 -3.23 5.60
CA HIS A 19 8.75 -3.68 4.57
C HIS A 19 10.21 -3.71 5.04
N HIS A 20 10.54 -3.08 6.17
CA HIS A 20 11.88 -3.16 6.78
C HIS A 20 12.04 -4.44 7.60
N SER A 21 11.05 -4.78 8.42
CA SER A 21 11.12 -5.96 9.32
C SER A 21 10.50 -7.22 8.72
N GLY A 22 9.66 -7.09 7.68
CA GLY A 22 8.89 -8.18 7.10
C GLY A 22 7.72 -8.67 7.97
N ARG A 23 7.38 -7.96 9.05
CA ARG A 23 6.29 -8.34 9.96
C ARG A 23 4.96 -7.72 9.53
N ILE A 24 3.86 -8.43 9.79
CA ILE A 24 2.51 -7.87 9.67
C ILE A 24 2.32 -6.83 10.79
N VAL A 25 1.81 -5.65 10.44
CA VAL A 25 1.53 -4.55 11.38
C VAL A 25 0.06 -4.17 11.42
N ALA A 26 -0.71 -4.52 10.40
CA ALA A 26 -2.16 -4.40 10.39
C ALA A 26 -2.74 -5.47 9.44
N GLY A 27 -3.92 -5.99 9.74
CA GLY A 27 -4.54 -7.02 8.91
C GLY A 27 -5.67 -7.73 9.63
N MET A 28 -6.12 -8.83 9.03
CA MET A 28 -7.17 -9.67 9.59
C MET A 28 -6.68 -10.32 10.89
N LEU A 29 -7.47 -10.22 11.93
CA LEU A 29 -7.21 -10.92 13.21
C LEU A 29 -7.85 -12.31 13.18
N ASN A 30 -7.24 -13.25 13.95
CA ASN A 30 -7.86 -14.53 14.25
C ASN A 30 -9.13 -14.34 15.12
N GLU A 31 -9.91 -15.40 15.32
CA GLU A 31 -11.17 -15.33 16.07
C GLU A 31 -10.97 -14.84 17.52
N GLU A 32 -9.88 -15.24 18.16
CA GLU A 32 -9.52 -14.83 19.53
C GLU A 32 -8.92 -13.42 19.59
N ARG A 33 -8.69 -12.76 18.46
CA ARG A 33 -8.02 -11.45 18.34
C ARG A 33 -6.64 -11.38 19.00
N SER A 34 -5.95 -12.50 19.09
CA SER A 34 -4.65 -12.67 19.75
C SER A 34 -3.47 -12.71 18.77
N ALA A 35 -3.73 -12.79 17.46
CA ALA A 35 -2.75 -12.83 16.39
C ALA A 35 -3.36 -12.42 15.06
N PHE A 36 -2.50 -12.12 14.07
CA PHE A 36 -2.95 -11.99 12.69
C PHE A 36 -3.25 -13.35 12.07
N ALA A 37 -4.34 -13.43 11.30
CA ALA A 37 -4.77 -14.65 10.62
C ALA A 37 -3.94 -14.96 9.37
N ASP A 38 -3.20 -13.99 8.82
CA ASP A 38 -2.46 -14.07 7.56
C ASP A 38 -3.39 -14.30 6.35
N THR A 39 -3.89 -13.22 5.80
CA THR A 39 -4.86 -13.22 4.69
C THR A 39 -4.40 -14.02 3.49
N ALA A 40 -3.10 -14.03 3.18
CA ALA A 40 -2.56 -14.82 2.07
C ALA A 40 -2.67 -16.32 2.31
N LYS A 41 -2.40 -16.78 3.55
CA LYS A 41 -2.55 -18.20 3.91
C LYS A 41 -4.02 -18.65 3.87
N LEU A 42 -4.93 -17.79 4.34
CA LEU A 42 -6.37 -18.06 4.26
C LEU A 42 -6.81 -18.19 2.80
N LEU A 43 -6.34 -17.31 1.92
CA LEU A 43 -6.63 -17.38 0.49
C LEU A 43 -6.11 -18.68 -0.14
N TYR A 44 -4.92 -19.16 0.24
CA TYR A 44 -4.36 -20.43 -0.26
C TYR A 44 -5.12 -21.67 0.23
N SER A 45 -5.77 -21.59 1.38
CA SER A 45 -6.57 -22.70 1.90
C SER A 45 -7.98 -22.80 1.28
N SER A 46 -8.44 -21.76 0.59
CA SER A 46 -9.76 -21.69 -0.04
C SER A 46 -9.62 -21.75 -1.56
N TYR A 47 -9.89 -22.92 -2.15
CA TYR A 47 -9.92 -23.10 -3.62
C TYR A 47 -11.32 -22.94 -4.21
N GLU A 48 -12.34 -22.76 -3.37
CA GLU A 48 -13.72 -22.57 -3.81
C GLU A 48 -13.91 -21.21 -4.48
N VAL A 49 -14.69 -21.18 -5.55
CA VAL A 49 -15.07 -19.93 -6.22
C VAL A 49 -16.16 -19.24 -5.39
N HIS A 50 -15.81 -18.10 -4.81
CA HIS A 50 -16.79 -17.26 -4.11
C HIS A 50 -17.30 -16.18 -5.06
N ASP A 51 -18.60 -16.19 -5.35
CA ASP A 51 -19.25 -15.20 -6.24
C ASP A 51 -19.27 -13.76 -5.67
N ASN A 52 -19.04 -13.59 -4.37
CA ASN A 52 -18.96 -12.30 -3.67
C ASN A 52 -17.63 -12.14 -2.95
N LYS A 53 -16.55 -11.97 -3.70
CA LYS A 53 -15.27 -11.54 -3.14
C LYS A 53 -15.37 -10.06 -2.77
N PHE A 54 -15.40 -9.79 -1.47
CA PHE A 54 -15.17 -8.48 -0.84
C PHE A 54 -15.28 -7.27 -1.79
N VAL A 55 -16.51 -6.84 -2.08
CA VAL A 55 -16.73 -5.66 -2.91
C VAL A 55 -16.38 -4.43 -2.10
N GLY A 56 -15.34 -3.69 -2.51
CA GLY A 56 -15.05 -2.38 -1.95
C GLY A 56 -13.68 -2.16 -1.33
N ASN A 57 -12.69 -3.01 -1.59
CA ASN A 57 -11.30 -2.77 -1.18
C ASN A 57 -10.60 -1.91 -2.24
N THR A 58 -9.86 -0.90 -1.82
CA THR A 58 -9.18 0.02 -2.73
C THR A 58 -8.10 0.79 -2.00
N THR A 59 -6.88 0.73 -2.47
CA THR A 59 -5.83 1.64 -2.03
C THR A 59 -5.56 2.66 -3.12
N ILE A 60 -5.70 3.95 -2.80
CA ILE A 60 -5.47 5.04 -3.74
C ILE A 60 -4.23 5.81 -3.30
N GLY A 61 -3.26 5.92 -4.22
CA GLY A 61 -2.01 6.64 -3.99
C GLY A 61 -1.78 7.78 -4.97
N ALA A 62 -1.00 8.76 -4.53
CA ALA A 62 -0.45 9.81 -5.38
C ALA A 62 1.05 9.93 -5.14
N ILE A 63 1.82 9.96 -6.22
CA ILE A 63 3.24 10.32 -6.23
C ILE A 63 3.37 11.74 -6.74
N ILE A 64 4.10 12.57 -6.00
CA ILE A 64 4.32 13.98 -6.34
C ILE A 64 5.83 14.22 -6.40
N THR A 65 6.32 14.78 -7.50
CA THR A 65 7.73 15.13 -7.67
C THR A 65 7.89 16.54 -8.24
N ASN A 66 8.96 17.21 -7.84
CA ASN A 66 9.37 18.46 -8.45
C ASN A 66 10.28 18.28 -9.70
N ALA A 67 10.51 17.04 -10.14
CA ALA A 67 11.11 16.74 -11.41
C ALA A 67 10.13 17.02 -12.57
N ARG A 68 10.66 17.33 -13.75
CA ARG A 68 9.87 17.56 -14.96
C ARG A 68 9.78 16.26 -15.76
N PHE A 69 8.56 15.75 -15.91
CA PHE A 69 8.24 14.58 -16.72
C PHE A 69 7.03 14.82 -17.61
N ASP A 70 7.00 14.15 -18.74
CA ASP A 70 5.82 14.08 -19.59
C ASP A 70 4.80 13.03 -19.08
N LYS A 71 3.65 12.96 -19.74
CA LYS A 71 2.58 12.02 -19.39
C LYS A 71 3.01 10.56 -19.43
N SER A 72 3.83 10.18 -20.42
CA SER A 72 4.30 8.80 -20.58
C SER A 72 5.24 8.39 -19.44
N GLN A 73 6.18 9.27 -19.10
CA GLN A 73 7.09 9.08 -18.00
C GLN A 73 6.36 9.03 -16.65
N LEU A 74 5.37 9.90 -16.43
CA LEU A 74 4.54 9.86 -15.21
C LEU A 74 3.72 8.57 -15.12
N SER A 75 3.18 8.06 -16.23
CA SER A 75 2.51 6.75 -16.24
C SER A 75 3.47 5.62 -15.90
N LYS A 76 4.72 5.68 -16.36
CA LYS A 76 5.76 4.71 -15.99
C LYS A 76 6.10 4.80 -14.49
N ILE A 77 6.28 6.00 -13.95
CA ILE A 77 6.54 6.23 -12.51
C ILE A 77 5.39 5.71 -11.66
N ALA A 78 4.13 5.98 -12.04
CA ALA A 78 2.96 5.45 -11.35
C ALA A 78 2.95 3.90 -11.35
N GLY A 79 3.25 3.28 -12.50
CA GLY A 79 3.40 1.82 -12.60
C GLY A 79 4.52 1.27 -11.71
N MET A 80 5.65 1.95 -11.62
CA MET A 80 6.75 1.54 -10.72
C MET A 80 6.38 1.70 -9.25
N ALA A 81 5.61 2.73 -8.89
CA ALA A 81 5.16 2.97 -7.51
C ALA A 81 4.26 1.85 -6.98
N HIS A 82 3.57 1.08 -7.84
CA HIS A 82 2.83 -0.13 -7.44
C HIS A 82 3.73 -1.21 -6.80
N ASN A 83 5.04 -1.20 -7.05
CA ASN A 83 5.97 -2.05 -6.31
C ASN A 83 5.99 -1.69 -4.81
N GLY A 84 5.68 -0.46 -4.44
CA GLY A 84 5.50 -0.06 -3.04
C GLY A 84 4.29 -0.74 -2.40
N TYR A 85 3.18 -0.86 -3.14
CA TYR A 85 2.03 -1.64 -2.69
C TYR A 85 2.42 -3.11 -2.48
N ALA A 86 3.07 -3.73 -3.48
CA ALA A 86 3.48 -5.14 -3.41
C ALA A 86 4.48 -5.45 -2.29
N ARG A 87 5.29 -4.49 -1.87
CA ARG A 87 6.20 -4.63 -0.72
C ARG A 87 5.48 -4.58 0.62
N SER A 88 4.37 -3.83 0.69
CA SER A 88 3.69 -3.47 1.94
C SER A 88 2.33 -4.13 2.12
N ILE A 89 1.68 -4.65 1.09
CA ILE A 89 0.33 -5.23 1.14
C ILE A 89 0.37 -6.64 0.55
N ARG A 90 -0.20 -7.64 1.27
CA ARG A 90 -0.23 -9.04 0.80
C ARG A 90 -1.51 -9.75 1.24
N PRO A 91 -2.30 -10.29 0.28
CA PRO A 91 -2.22 -10.12 -1.17
C PRO A 91 -2.56 -8.69 -1.60
N VAL A 92 -2.18 -8.32 -2.83
CA VAL A 92 -2.46 -7.01 -3.41
C VAL A 92 -2.81 -7.15 -4.89
N HIS A 93 -3.53 -6.20 -5.46
CA HIS A 93 -3.96 -6.20 -6.86
C HIS A 93 -4.77 -7.45 -7.24
N THR A 94 -5.56 -7.94 -6.31
CA THR A 94 -6.52 -9.02 -6.59
C THR A 94 -7.69 -8.49 -7.41
N SER A 95 -8.53 -9.39 -7.90
CA SER A 95 -9.75 -8.99 -8.63
C SER A 95 -10.77 -8.25 -7.76
N ALA A 96 -10.57 -8.22 -6.43
CA ALA A 96 -11.40 -7.48 -5.47
C ALA A 96 -10.88 -6.07 -5.17
N ASP A 97 -9.67 -5.73 -5.64
CA ASP A 97 -9.02 -4.45 -5.36
C ASP A 97 -9.23 -3.46 -6.51
N GLY A 98 -9.56 -2.21 -6.15
CA GLY A 98 -9.59 -1.07 -7.07
C GLY A 98 -8.33 -0.20 -7.02
N ASP A 99 -7.18 -0.80 -6.72
CA ASP A 99 -5.92 -0.11 -6.46
C ASP A 99 -5.48 0.81 -7.61
N SER A 100 -5.17 2.05 -7.26
CA SER A 100 -4.79 3.07 -8.24
C SER A 100 -3.68 3.97 -7.70
N ILE A 101 -2.75 4.36 -8.59
CA ILE A 101 -1.73 5.36 -8.30
C ILE A 101 -1.72 6.43 -9.38
N TYR A 102 -1.70 7.69 -8.96
CA TYR A 102 -1.53 8.86 -9.80
C TYR A 102 -0.13 9.45 -9.60
N ALA A 103 0.54 9.86 -10.66
CA ALA A 103 1.82 10.55 -10.57
C ALA A 103 1.71 11.98 -11.11
N LEU A 104 2.28 12.94 -10.38
CA LEU A 104 2.24 14.37 -10.68
C LEU A 104 3.65 14.97 -10.71
N SER A 105 3.92 15.74 -11.75
CA SER A 105 5.11 16.57 -11.92
C SER A 105 4.74 18.03 -11.64
N VAL A 106 5.29 18.60 -10.55
CA VAL A 106 4.96 19.97 -10.08
C VAL A 106 6.15 20.92 -10.14
N GLY A 107 7.23 20.53 -10.83
CA GLY A 107 8.45 21.33 -10.91
C GLY A 107 9.17 21.16 -12.24
N ASN A 108 10.43 21.64 -12.28
CA ASN A 108 11.22 21.72 -13.50
C ASN A 108 12.61 21.05 -13.38
N ILE A 109 12.87 20.27 -12.31
CA ILE A 109 14.16 19.63 -12.11
C ILE A 109 14.33 18.51 -13.13
N ALA A 110 15.44 18.49 -13.83
CA ALA A 110 15.80 17.37 -14.69
C ALA A 110 16.22 16.18 -13.81
N ALA A 111 15.61 15.02 -14.02
CA ALA A 111 15.92 13.80 -13.29
C ALA A 111 15.68 12.58 -14.18
N ASP A 112 16.34 11.49 -13.84
CA ASP A 112 16.13 10.20 -14.47
C ASP A 112 14.79 9.58 -14.05
N CYS A 113 14.02 9.06 -15.01
CA CYS A 113 12.70 8.50 -14.80
C CYS A 113 12.73 7.23 -13.94
N ASP A 114 13.71 6.34 -14.17
CA ASP A 114 13.80 5.07 -13.45
C ASP A 114 14.26 5.28 -12.01
N MET A 115 15.14 6.25 -11.79
CA MET A 115 15.54 6.66 -10.45
C MET A 115 14.36 7.22 -9.66
N VAL A 116 13.57 8.13 -10.26
CA VAL A 116 12.38 8.68 -9.59
C VAL A 116 11.32 7.62 -9.39
N GLY A 117 11.12 6.71 -10.34
CA GLY A 117 10.20 5.58 -10.20
C GLY A 117 10.60 4.60 -9.09
N THR A 118 11.91 4.40 -8.90
CA THR A 118 12.43 3.57 -7.78
C THR A 118 12.15 4.24 -6.43
N LEU A 119 12.46 5.54 -6.31
CA LEU A 119 12.13 6.33 -5.12
C LEU A 119 10.61 6.37 -4.87
N ALA A 120 9.79 6.45 -5.94
CA ALA A 120 8.33 6.44 -5.81
C ALA A 120 7.82 5.15 -5.15
N ALA A 121 8.41 3.99 -5.46
CA ALA A 121 8.07 2.73 -4.79
C ALA A 121 8.46 2.76 -3.30
N ASP A 122 9.62 3.31 -2.96
CA ASP A 122 10.11 3.39 -1.58
C ASP A 122 9.24 4.33 -0.75
N VAL A 123 9.00 5.56 -1.21
CA VAL A 123 8.14 6.52 -0.47
C VAL A 123 6.69 6.07 -0.38
N MET A 124 6.20 5.28 -1.34
CA MET A 124 4.87 4.68 -1.27
C MET A 124 4.78 3.61 -0.18
N SER A 125 5.79 2.75 -0.04
CA SER A 125 5.88 1.78 1.06
C SER A 125 5.88 2.48 2.42
N GLU A 126 6.67 3.55 2.56
CA GLU A 126 6.71 4.36 3.78
C GLU A 126 5.36 5.04 4.08
N ALA A 127 4.68 5.55 3.06
CA ALA A 127 3.39 6.20 3.23
C ALA A 127 2.32 5.21 3.73
N ILE A 128 2.28 3.97 3.20
CA ILE A 128 1.39 2.91 3.66
C ILE A 128 1.67 2.56 5.12
N LEU A 129 2.93 2.35 5.45
CA LEU A 129 3.34 2.03 6.83
C LEU A 129 3.00 3.17 7.79
N SER A 130 3.22 4.42 7.38
CA SER A 130 2.84 5.61 8.14
C SER A 130 1.33 5.70 8.37
N ALA A 131 0.52 5.39 7.35
CA ALA A 131 -0.94 5.44 7.46
C ALA A 131 -1.45 4.52 8.58
N VAL A 132 -0.99 3.26 8.64
CA VAL A 132 -1.48 2.30 9.65
C VAL A 132 -0.87 2.54 11.03
N LYS A 133 0.39 2.99 11.12
CA LYS A 133 1.05 3.28 12.39
C LYS A 133 0.52 4.54 13.09
N ASN A 134 0.00 5.51 12.32
CA ASN A 134 -0.55 6.76 12.85
C ASN A 134 -2.08 6.79 12.90
N ALA A 135 -2.75 5.72 12.51
CA ALA A 135 -4.20 5.62 12.64
C ALA A 135 -4.66 5.70 14.10
N GLU A 136 -5.91 6.10 14.30
CA GLU A 136 -6.57 6.12 15.61
C GLU A 136 -7.72 5.11 15.61
N SER A 137 -7.96 4.49 16.78
CA SER A 137 -9.06 3.53 16.96
C SER A 137 -10.40 4.21 16.70
N ALA A 138 -11.25 3.59 15.91
CA ALA A 138 -12.57 4.13 15.57
C ALA A 138 -13.59 2.99 15.42
N TYR A 139 -14.83 3.26 15.76
CA TYR A 139 -15.98 2.36 15.56
C TYR A 139 -15.78 0.96 16.18
N GLY A 140 -14.98 0.84 17.24
CA GLY A 140 -14.68 -0.45 17.91
C GLY A 140 -13.61 -1.30 17.21
N TYR A 141 -12.94 -0.78 16.20
CA TYR A 141 -11.80 -1.43 15.56
C TYR A 141 -10.50 -0.98 16.19
N PRO A 142 -9.59 -1.92 16.56
CA PRO A 142 -8.28 -1.59 17.08
C PRO A 142 -7.36 -1.09 15.97
N VAL A 143 -6.31 -0.38 16.35
CA VAL A 143 -5.22 0.02 15.46
C VAL A 143 -3.93 -0.68 15.84
N CYS A 144 -2.91 -0.59 14.98
CA CYS A 144 -1.62 -1.22 15.15
C CYS A 144 -1.05 -1.05 16.58
N LYS A 145 -1.07 0.16 17.13
CA LYS A 145 -0.55 0.47 18.48
C LYS A 145 -1.36 -0.11 19.64
N ASP A 146 -2.58 -0.59 19.40
CA ASP A 146 -3.42 -1.21 20.44
C ASP A 146 -3.19 -2.72 20.52
N LEU A 147 -2.47 -3.32 19.57
CA LEU A 147 -2.24 -4.76 19.51
C LEU A 147 -0.99 -5.13 20.32
N THR A 148 -1.18 -5.94 21.35
CA THR A 148 -0.12 -6.31 22.31
C THR A 148 0.79 -7.46 21.84
N PHE A 149 0.50 -8.04 20.69
CA PHE A 149 1.22 -9.20 20.14
C PHE A 149 2.11 -8.84 18.92
N ILE A 150 2.28 -7.56 18.61
CA ILE A 150 3.14 -7.06 17.51
C ILE A 150 4.56 -6.81 18.02
#